data_60595d7539fb4aa7508ce25852adcc3e
#
_entry.id   60595d7539fb4aa7508ce25852adcc3e
#
_cell.length_a   1.000
_cell.length_b   1.000
_cell.length_c   1.000
_cell.angle_alpha   90.00
_cell.angle_beta   90.00
_cell.angle_gamma   90.00
#
_symmetry.space_group_name_H-M   'P 1'
#
loop_
_entity.id
_entity.type
_entity.pdbx_description
1 polymer ?
#
loop_
_entity_poly.entity_id
_entity_poly.type
_entity_poly.pdbx_seq_one_letter_code
_entity_poly.pdbx_strand_id
1 'polypeptide(L)'
;MPRPTSMNKIFFLLPRSSREPIGGFKVVFEYANRLAADGFKVEIVYPRINDQRQFDTIHTLLYGQNFIYKKLTGKYKTRWFALDKRIKQRWVWRLDNCKLGSNDTIIATSVETAFSLQRNKSKTHNQRTFYFIQDFENWSYTDEQVFESYRLPMQKLVVSR
;
A
#
# COMPACT_ATOMS: atom_id res chain seq x y z
N MET A 1 0.62 20.91 20.23
CA MET A 1 1.47 20.63 19.05
C MET A 1 0.98 21.45 17.87
N PRO A 2 1.84 22.20 17.17
CA PRO A 2 1.40 23.00 16.02
C PRO A 2 0.90 22.05 14.91
N ARG A 3 -0.28 22.30 14.36
CA ARG A 3 -0.81 21.59 13.20
C ARG A 3 0.08 21.92 12.00
N PRO A 4 0.60 20.92 11.27
CA PRO A 4 1.42 21.19 10.09
C PRO A 4 0.59 21.89 9.00
N THR A 5 1.07 23.02 8.53
CA THR A 5 0.41 23.93 7.57
C THR A 5 0.37 23.45 6.12
N SER A 6 0.93 22.31 5.80
CA SER A 6 0.61 21.55 4.59
C SER A 6 0.45 20.09 5.04
N MET A 7 -0.80 19.59 5.06
CA MET A 7 -1.04 18.24 5.54
C MET A 7 -0.46 17.24 4.54
N ASN A 8 0.77 16.79 4.79
CA ASN A 8 1.38 15.66 4.13
C ASN A 8 0.46 14.44 4.35
N LYS A 9 0.23 13.69 3.30
CA LYS A 9 -0.58 12.49 3.38
C LYS A 9 0.26 11.32 3.86
N ILE A 10 -0.39 10.39 4.53
CA ILE A 10 0.18 9.09 4.87
C ILE A 10 -0.47 8.05 3.97
N PHE A 11 0.35 7.34 3.20
CA PHE A 11 -0.09 6.27 2.32
C PHE A 11 0.32 4.92 2.90
N PHE A 12 -0.63 4.02 3.05
CA PHE A 12 -0.37 2.60 3.26
C PHE A 12 -0.51 1.88 1.92
N LEU A 13 0.56 1.24 1.46
CA LEU A 13 0.56 0.42 0.26
C LEU A 13 0.31 -1.03 0.66
N LEU A 14 -0.85 -1.56 0.33
CA LEU A 14 -1.19 -2.96 0.56
C LEU A 14 -0.98 -3.78 -0.72
N PRO A 15 -0.59 -5.06 -0.63
CA PRO A 15 -0.31 -5.88 -1.81
C PRO A 15 -1.56 -6.18 -2.63
N ARG A 16 -2.72 -6.17 -2.02
CA ARG A 16 -4.02 -6.43 -2.69
C ARG A 16 -5.19 -5.87 -1.88
N SER A 17 -6.34 -5.77 -2.51
CA SER A 17 -7.60 -5.63 -1.78
C SER A 17 -8.10 -7.00 -1.32
N SER A 18 -8.73 -7.07 -0.15
CA SER A 18 -9.37 -8.29 0.33
C SER A 18 -10.78 -8.03 0.85
N ARG A 19 -11.69 -8.96 0.57
CA ARG A 19 -13.03 -8.99 1.14
C ARG A 19 -13.11 -9.81 2.41
N GLU A 20 -12.10 -10.62 2.66
CA GLU A 20 -11.98 -11.51 3.81
C GLU A 20 -10.97 -10.97 4.80
N PRO A 21 -11.14 -11.26 6.10
CA PRO A 21 -10.19 -10.88 7.13
C PRO A 21 -8.79 -11.43 6.84
N ILE A 22 -7.78 -10.57 6.91
CA ILE A 22 -6.36 -10.92 6.83
C ILE A 22 -5.67 -10.26 8.02
N GLY A 23 -4.94 -11.04 8.81
CA GLY A 23 -4.32 -10.58 10.06
C GLY A 23 -3.40 -9.36 9.87
N GLY A 24 -2.49 -9.43 8.91
CA GLY A 24 -1.58 -8.33 8.60
C GLY A 24 -2.32 -7.06 8.13
N PHE A 25 -3.41 -7.21 7.38
CA PHE A 25 -4.22 -6.06 6.96
C PHE A 25 -4.96 -5.43 8.15
N LYS A 26 -5.44 -6.24 9.10
CA LYS A 26 -6.07 -5.73 10.31
C LYS A 26 -5.14 -4.79 11.06
N VAL A 27 -3.89 -5.19 11.25
CA VAL A 27 -2.88 -4.35 11.92
C VAL A 27 -2.70 -3.02 11.20
N VAL A 28 -2.57 -3.04 9.88
CA VAL A 28 -2.46 -1.81 9.06
C VAL A 28 -3.69 -0.92 9.22
N PHE A 29 -4.89 -1.49 9.21
CA PHE A 29 -6.15 -0.75 9.36
C PHE A 29 -6.31 -0.13 10.74
N GLU A 30 -5.86 -0.81 11.80
CA GLU A 30 -5.81 -0.27 13.17
C GLU A 30 -4.91 0.98 13.23
N TYR A 31 -3.69 0.90 12.67
CA TYR A 31 -2.80 2.06 12.61
C TYR A 31 -3.38 3.19 11.75
N ALA A 32 -3.99 2.85 10.61
CA ALA A 32 -4.63 3.84 9.75
C ALA A 32 -5.77 4.58 10.48
N ASN A 33 -6.59 3.85 11.24
CA ASN A 33 -7.66 4.45 12.05
C ASN A 33 -7.12 5.38 13.13
N ARG A 34 -6.07 4.96 13.86
CA ARG A 34 -5.44 5.80 14.89
C ARG A 34 -4.87 7.08 14.29
N LEU A 35 -4.11 6.99 13.21
CA LEU A 35 -3.56 8.16 12.52
C LEU A 35 -4.66 9.10 12.00
N ALA A 36 -5.75 8.55 11.47
CA ALA A 36 -6.90 9.35 11.05
C ALA A 36 -7.59 10.03 12.24
N ALA A 37 -7.68 9.34 13.40
CA ALA A 37 -8.21 9.92 14.63
C ALA A 37 -7.33 11.07 15.14
N ASP A 38 -6.01 10.96 15.01
CA ASP A 38 -5.04 12.01 15.36
C ASP A 38 -5.02 13.18 14.33
N GLY A 39 -5.87 13.12 13.30
CA GLY A 39 -6.06 14.21 12.34
C GLY A 39 -5.18 14.15 11.09
N PHE A 40 -4.43 13.07 10.88
CA PHE A 40 -3.66 12.88 9.66
C PHE A 40 -4.56 12.53 8.47
N LYS A 41 -4.17 12.95 7.27
CA LYS A 41 -4.81 12.52 6.01
C LYS A 41 -4.25 11.16 5.61
N VAL A 42 -5.02 10.11 5.78
CA VAL A 42 -4.61 8.74 5.50
C VAL A 42 -5.26 8.23 4.21
N GLU A 43 -4.45 7.61 3.35
CA GLU A 43 -4.91 6.90 2.16
C GLU A 43 -4.40 5.46 2.18
N ILE A 44 -5.25 4.50 1.88
CA ILE A 44 -4.88 3.09 1.67
C ILE A 44 -4.95 2.80 0.18
N VAL A 45 -3.86 2.29 -0.39
CA VAL A 45 -3.73 2.05 -1.83
C VAL A 45 -3.63 0.56 -2.09
N TYR A 46 -4.47 0.06 -2.97
CA TYR A 46 -4.46 -1.33 -3.43
C TYR A 46 -4.14 -1.38 -4.92
N PRO A 47 -3.21 -2.23 -5.36
CA PRO A 47 -2.97 -2.48 -6.78
C PRO A 47 -4.00 -3.48 -7.34
N ARG A 48 -4.26 -3.38 -8.64
CA ARG A 48 -4.98 -4.40 -9.40
C ARG A 48 -4.05 -5.54 -9.80
N ILE A 49 -2.87 -5.17 -10.24
CA ILE A 49 -1.81 -6.07 -10.66
C ILE A 49 -0.67 -5.95 -9.67
N ASN A 50 -0.34 -7.08 -9.08
CA ASN A 50 0.83 -7.28 -8.28
C ASN A 50 1.90 -7.84 -9.22
N ASP A 51 3.01 -7.24 -9.19
CA ASP A 51 4.30 -7.49 -9.81
C ASP A 51 4.47 -8.62 -10.86
N GLN A 52 5.36 -8.33 -11.82
CA GLN A 52 6.18 -9.19 -12.71
C GLN A 52 5.51 -10.32 -13.53
N ARG A 53 4.25 -10.65 -13.40
CA ARG A 53 3.61 -11.53 -14.37
C ARG A 53 3.42 -10.76 -15.67
N GLN A 54 4.15 -11.14 -16.70
CA GLN A 54 3.89 -10.72 -18.08
C GLN A 54 2.46 -11.17 -18.42
N PHE A 55 1.56 -10.20 -18.53
CA PHE A 55 0.20 -10.50 -18.96
C PHE A 55 0.17 -10.46 -20.49
N ASP A 56 -0.32 -11.53 -21.09
CA ASP A 56 -0.71 -11.54 -22.49
C ASP A 56 -1.78 -10.47 -22.76
N THR A 57 -1.76 -9.91 -23.96
CA THR A 57 -2.64 -8.79 -24.35
C THR A 57 -4.12 -9.08 -24.11
N ILE A 58 -4.57 -10.31 -24.31
CA ILE A 58 -5.97 -10.73 -24.11
C ILE A 58 -6.34 -10.68 -22.61
N HIS A 59 -5.47 -11.16 -21.74
CA HIS A 59 -5.67 -11.07 -20.31
C HIS A 59 -5.73 -9.62 -19.83
N THR A 60 -4.91 -8.74 -20.40
CA THR A 60 -4.90 -7.31 -20.07
C THR A 60 -6.24 -6.65 -20.38
N LEU A 61 -6.86 -7.00 -21.51
CA LEU A 61 -8.18 -6.43 -21.91
C LEU A 61 -9.31 -6.88 -20.97
N LEU A 62 -9.42 -8.18 -20.69
CA LEU A 62 -10.40 -8.75 -19.77
C LEU A 62 -10.23 -8.23 -18.34
N TYR A 63 -8.98 -8.09 -17.91
CA TYR A 63 -8.67 -7.53 -16.60
C TYR A 63 -8.98 -6.04 -16.52
N GLY A 64 -8.83 -5.29 -17.63
CA GLY A 64 -9.16 -3.87 -17.71
C GLY A 64 -10.65 -3.58 -17.46
N GLN A 65 -11.54 -4.33 -18.08
CA GLN A 65 -12.99 -4.19 -17.87
C GLN A 65 -13.36 -4.45 -16.39
N ASN A 66 -12.80 -5.49 -15.80
CA ASN A 66 -13.03 -5.84 -14.40
C ASN A 66 -12.45 -4.77 -13.44
N PHE A 67 -11.34 -4.13 -13.83
CA PHE A 67 -10.75 -3.02 -13.08
C PHE A 67 -11.70 -1.81 -13.04
N ILE A 68 -12.19 -1.39 -14.20
CA ILE A 68 -13.12 -0.26 -14.32
C ILE A 68 -14.42 -0.54 -13.54
N TYR A 69 -15.02 -1.72 -13.72
CA TYR A 69 -16.23 -2.10 -13.01
C TYR A 69 -16.05 -2.06 -11.49
N LYS A 70 -14.99 -2.67 -10.96
CA LYS A 70 -14.72 -2.67 -9.51
C LYS A 70 -14.39 -1.28 -8.99
N LYS A 71 -13.74 -0.44 -9.80
CA LYS A 71 -13.42 0.94 -9.43
C LYS A 71 -14.68 1.80 -9.33
N LEU A 72 -15.58 1.70 -10.30
CA LEU A 72 -16.84 2.43 -10.32
C LEU A 72 -17.81 1.98 -9.22
N THR A 73 -17.88 0.67 -8.97
CA THR A 73 -18.79 0.09 -7.96
C THR A 73 -18.22 0.11 -6.54
N GLY A 74 -16.96 0.51 -6.36
CA GLY A 74 -16.29 0.48 -5.05
C GLY A 74 -16.08 -0.93 -4.48
N LYS A 75 -16.24 -1.98 -5.29
CA LYS A 75 -16.10 -3.39 -4.86
C LYS A 75 -14.69 -3.78 -4.42
N TYR A 76 -13.69 -2.93 -4.63
CA TYR A 76 -12.33 -3.10 -4.11
C TYR A 76 -12.19 -2.69 -2.65
N LYS A 77 -13.12 -1.91 -2.12
CA LYS A 77 -13.02 -1.38 -0.76
C LYS A 77 -13.19 -2.49 0.28
N THR A 78 -12.40 -2.42 1.33
CA THR A 78 -12.52 -3.28 2.50
C THR A 78 -13.86 -3.03 3.19
N ARG A 79 -14.59 -4.09 3.51
CA ARG A 79 -15.89 -4.04 4.18
C ARG A 79 -15.94 -4.86 5.47
N TRP A 80 -14.99 -5.77 5.67
CA TRP A 80 -14.92 -6.64 6.83
C TRP A 80 -14.30 -5.96 8.07
N PHE A 81 -13.69 -4.79 7.86
CA PHE A 81 -13.09 -3.99 8.92
C PHE A 81 -13.68 -2.58 8.93
N ALA A 82 -13.99 -2.05 10.12
CA ALA A 82 -14.55 -0.71 10.29
C ALA A 82 -13.45 0.35 10.14
N LEU A 83 -13.19 0.78 8.90
CA LEU A 83 -12.28 1.89 8.63
C LEU A 83 -12.96 3.23 8.90
N ASP A 84 -12.22 4.16 9.49
CA ASP A 84 -12.66 5.54 9.68
C ASP A 84 -13.07 6.16 8.34
N LYS A 85 -14.20 6.85 8.31
CA LYS A 85 -14.76 7.46 7.07
C LYS A 85 -13.83 8.49 6.42
N ARG A 86 -12.90 9.05 7.15
CA ARG A 86 -11.88 10.00 6.67
C ARG A 86 -10.78 9.31 5.87
N ILE A 87 -10.58 7.99 6.05
CA ILE A 87 -9.58 7.22 5.33
C ILE A 87 -10.02 7.01 3.89
N LYS A 88 -9.19 7.45 2.96
CA LYS A 88 -9.45 7.27 1.55
C LYS A 88 -8.89 5.93 1.07
N GLN A 89 -9.75 5.10 0.49
CA GLN A 89 -9.31 3.86 -0.16
C GLN A 89 -9.18 4.10 -1.67
N ARG A 90 -8.01 3.84 -2.22
CA ARG A 90 -7.69 4.08 -3.63
C ARG A 90 -7.26 2.78 -4.30
N TRP A 91 -7.82 2.49 -5.45
CA TRP A 91 -7.42 1.36 -6.27
C TRP A 91 -6.70 1.86 -7.51
N VAL A 92 -5.49 1.35 -7.73
CA VAL A 92 -4.60 1.71 -8.82
C VAL A 92 -4.30 0.50 -9.69
N TRP A 93 -3.89 0.72 -10.94
CA TRP A 93 -3.50 -0.38 -11.81
C TRP A 93 -2.24 -1.06 -11.31
N ARG A 94 -1.19 -0.27 -11.03
CA ARG A 94 0.08 -0.72 -10.45
C ARG A 94 0.58 0.30 -9.42
N LEU A 95 1.23 -0.17 -8.37
CA LEU A 95 1.85 0.71 -7.37
C LEU A 95 3.03 1.51 -7.93
N ASP A 96 3.80 0.93 -8.87
CA ASP A 96 4.95 1.57 -9.50
C ASP A 96 4.58 2.89 -10.19
N ASN A 97 3.34 3.01 -10.69
CA ASN A 97 2.81 4.20 -11.37
C ASN A 97 1.84 5.00 -10.50
N CYS A 98 1.72 4.66 -9.21
CA CYS A 98 0.86 5.40 -8.29
C CYS A 98 1.45 6.79 -8.06
N LYS A 99 0.65 7.84 -8.32
CA LYS A 99 1.06 9.22 -8.02
C LYS A 99 1.09 9.44 -6.51
N LEU A 100 2.25 9.82 -6.00
CA LEU A 100 2.55 10.16 -4.63
C LEU A 100 3.05 11.61 -4.59
N GLY A 101 2.66 12.37 -3.60
CA GLY A 101 3.11 13.76 -3.42
C GLY A 101 4.56 13.82 -2.93
N SER A 102 5.25 14.91 -3.24
CA SER A 102 6.68 15.07 -2.93
C SER A 102 7.02 15.06 -1.43
N ASN A 103 6.08 15.46 -0.58
CA ASN A 103 6.28 15.54 0.87
C ASN A 103 5.46 14.51 1.65
N ASP A 104 4.91 13.51 0.97
CA ASP A 104 4.08 12.49 1.60
C ASP A 104 4.93 11.48 2.40
N THR A 105 4.28 10.83 3.36
CA THR A 105 4.80 9.67 4.06
C THR A 105 4.22 8.40 3.44
N ILE A 106 5.08 7.48 3.00
CA ILE A 106 4.65 6.27 2.31
C ILE A 106 5.13 5.05 3.10
N ILE A 107 4.21 4.14 3.39
CA ILE A 107 4.43 2.95 4.19
C ILE A 107 4.14 1.73 3.32
N ALA A 108 5.19 1.02 2.91
CA ALA A 108 5.08 -0.31 2.32
C ALA A 108 4.77 -1.33 3.41
N THR A 109 3.92 -2.32 3.14
CA THR A 109 3.42 -3.26 4.15
C THR A 109 3.72 -4.73 3.83
N SER A 110 4.45 -4.99 2.77
CA SER A 110 4.88 -6.33 2.34
C SER A 110 6.13 -6.22 1.47
N VAL A 111 6.82 -7.35 1.25
CA VAL A 111 7.95 -7.46 0.31
C VAL A 111 7.62 -6.85 -1.04
N GLU A 112 6.46 -7.22 -1.60
CA GLU A 112 5.98 -6.75 -2.89
C GLU A 112 5.79 -5.23 -2.95
N THR A 113 5.14 -4.68 -1.93
CA THR A 113 4.88 -3.23 -1.88
C THR A 113 6.17 -2.43 -1.65
N ALA A 114 7.15 -3.01 -0.96
CA ALA A 114 8.47 -2.42 -0.78
C ALA A 114 9.22 -2.31 -2.12
N PHE A 115 9.27 -3.38 -2.91
CA PHE A 115 9.86 -3.34 -4.25
C PHE A 115 9.10 -2.40 -5.19
N SER A 116 7.76 -2.41 -5.15
CA SER A 116 6.95 -1.50 -5.95
C SER A 116 7.19 -0.04 -5.59
N LEU A 117 7.34 0.28 -4.30
CA LEU A 117 7.68 1.63 -3.86
C LEU A 117 9.08 2.04 -4.31
N GLN A 118 10.05 1.12 -4.27
CA GLN A 118 11.41 1.40 -4.77
C GLN A 118 11.43 1.76 -6.26
N ARG A 119 10.58 1.11 -7.06
CA ARG A 119 10.45 1.37 -8.50
C ARG A 119 9.51 2.52 -8.85
N ASN A 120 8.81 3.10 -7.87
CA ASN A 120 7.78 4.11 -8.14
C ASN A 120 8.39 5.38 -8.77
N LYS A 121 7.87 5.75 -9.95
CA LYS A 121 8.36 6.87 -10.75
C LYS A 121 8.11 8.25 -10.14
N SER A 122 7.17 8.35 -9.20
CA SER A 122 6.88 9.60 -8.47
C SER A 122 7.63 9.72 -7.15
N LYS A 123 8.55 8.78 -6.85
CA LYS A 123 9.39 8.83 -5.66
C LYS A 123 10.33 10.03 -5.72
N THR A 124 10.36 10.81 -4.66
CA THR A 124 11.23 11.99 -4.51
C THR A 124 12.08 11.88 -3.25
N HIS A 125 13.19 12.63 -3.19
CA HIS A 125 14.06 12.64 -2.01
C HIS A 125 13.39 13.20 -0.73
N ASN A 126 12.35 14.01 -0.88
CA ASN A 126 11.65 14.63 0.25
C ASN A 126 10.58 13.73 0.86
N GLN A 127 10.25 12.60 0.22
CA GLN A 127 9.29 11.65 0.76
C GLN A 127 9.91 10.85 1.90
N ARG A 128 9.13 10.65 2.97
CA ARG A 128 9.49 9.72 4.04
C ARG A 128 8.97 8.34 3.67
N THR A 129 9.86 7.39 3.48
CA THR A 129 9.51 6.03 3.10
C THR A 129 9.79 5.06 4.24
N PHE A 130 8.78 4.27 4.58
CA PHE A 130 8.85 3.24 5.61
C PHE A 130 8.50 1.88 5.01
N TYR A 131 9.10 0.85 5.57
CA TYR A 131 8.71 -0.53 5.34
C TYR A 131 8.24 -1.15 6.65
N PHE A 132 6.95 -1.41 6.75
CA PHE A 132 6.31 -2.02 7.91
C PHE A 132 6.35 -3.54 7.79
N ILE A 133 7.33 -4.14 8.45
CA ILE A 133 7.61 -5.58 8.44
C ILE A 133 6.79 -6.22 9.55
N GLN A 134 5.87 -7.11 9.18
CA GLN A 134 4.97 -7.78 10.11
C GLN A 134 5.34 -9.26 10.29
N ASP A 135 5.98 -9.85 9.29
CA ASP A 135 6.37 -11.25 9.29
C ASP A 135 7.49 -11.49 8.28
N PHE A 136 8.09 -12.68 8.30
CA PHE A 136 9.05 -13.14 7.29
C PHE A 136 8.29 -13.80 6.14
N GLU A 137 8.09 -13.05 5.05
CA GLU A 137 7.16 -13.39 3.95
C GLU A 137 7.73 -14.43 2.96
N ASN A 138 8.33 -15.52 3.43
CA ASN A 138 8.93 -16.54 2.55
C ASN A 138 7.94 -17.52 1.91
N TRP A 139 6.64 -17.40 2.19
CA TRP A 139 5.60 -18.20 1.51
C TRP A 139 5.33 -17.79 0.06
N SER A 140 5.77 -16.60 -0.36
CA SER A 140 5.58 -16.07 -1.73
C SER A 140 6.88 -15.64 -2.39
N TYR A 141 7.96 -15.55 -1.63
CA TYR A 141 9.28 -15.06 -2.04
C TYR A 141 10.36 -15.98 -1.53
N THR A 142 11.53 -16.02 -2.21
CA THR A 142 12.69 -16.69 -1.65
C THR A 142 13.26 -15.92 -0.48
N ASP A 143 14.01 -16.59 0.41
CA ASP A 143 14.65 -15.92 1.55
C ASP A 143 15.57 -14.77 1.09
N GLU A 144 16.29 -14.96 -0.03
CA GLU A 144 17.13 -13.91 -0.63
C GLU A 144 16.32 -12.67 -0.99
N GLN A 145 15.16 -12.85 -1.63
CA GLN A 145 14.28 -11.74 -2.00
C GLN A 145 13.73 -11.01 -0.78
N VAL A 146 13.38 -11.76 0.27
CA VAL A 146 12.95 -11.16 1.54
C VAL A 146 14.08 -10.32 2.13
N PHE A 147 15.31 -10.87 2.22
CA PHE A 147 16.47 -10.13 2.71
C PHE A 147 16.82 -8.93 1.83
N GLU A 148 16.70 -9.04 0.51
CA GLU A 148 16.87 -7.89 -0.40
C GLU A 148 15.87 -6.79 -0.09
N SER A 149 14.61 -7.12 0.18
CA SER A 149 13.61 -6.13 0.55
C SER A 149 13.98 -5.36 1.82
N TYR A 150 14.64 -6.03 2.78
CA TYR A 150 15.10 -5.40 4.00
C TYR A 150 16.29 -4.44 3.79
N ARG A 151 17.04 -4.62 2.70
CA ARG A 151 18.16 -3.72 2.33
C ARG A 151 17.72 -2.47 1.57
N LEU A 152 16.45 -2.40 1.15
CA LEU A 152 15.95 -1.21 0.45
C LEU A 152 16.09 0.05 1.33
N PRO A 153 16.36 1.23 0.72
CA PRO A 153 16.61 2.48 1.45
C PRO A 153 15.31 3.10 2.01
N MET A 154 14.65 2.37 2.89
CA MET A 154 13.44 2.76 3.63
C MET A 154 13.68 2.56 5.11
N GLN A 155 13.07 3.38 5.96
CA GLN A 155 13.08 3.14 7.40
C GLN A 155 12.25 1.90 7.74
N LYS A 156 12.77 0.99 8.56
CA LYS A 156 12.09 -0.24 8.94
C LYS A 156 11.26 -0.02 10.20
N LEU A 157 10.00 -0.41 10.13
CA LEU A 157 9.11 -0.52 11.28
C LEU A 157 8.82 -2.00 11.47
N VAL A 158 9.15 -2.53 12.62
CA VAL A 158 8.98 -3.96 12.93
C VAL A 158 7.98 -4.09 14.05
N VAL A 159 7.07 -5.04 13.93
CA VAL A 159 6.21 -5.44 15.05
C VAL A 159 7.05 -6.32 15.97
N SER A 160 7.44 -5.77 17.12
CA SER A 160 8.06 -6.59 18.17
C SER A 160 6.97 -7.22 19.03
N ARG A 161 7.19 -8.48 19.42
CA ARG A 161 6.43 -9.14 20.49
C ARG A 161 7.13 -8.92 21.82
#